data_2ac699ef277dea1e217581907c880e0e
#
_entry.id   2ac699ef277dea1e217581907c880e0e
#
_cell.length_a   1.000
_cell.length_b   1.000
_cell.length_c   1.000
_cell.angle_alpha   90.00
_cell.angle_beta   90.00
_cell.angle_gamma   90.00
#
_symmetry.space_group_name_H-M   'P 1'
#
loop_
_entity.id
_entity.type
_entity.pdbx_description
1 polymer ?
#
loop_
_entity_poly.entity_id
_entity_poly.type
_entity_poly.pdbx_seq_one_letter_code
_entity_poly.pdbx_strand_id
1 'polypeptide(L)'
;MQQGKLLTWVLFILAWLAIESAAWGQYRIGDFEITGYYQYTINPSTGPRNPNNFACLTGPCSPGLQRKGGAPDFLLMRQFLDLNIYGKLSENLSITFQPRFFHDMTKSVDNHFRQYDSFPRNFRGQGNLLEAGGNDFNAELRQLYLDYKEGNLWLRVGKQQIAWGEALGLRVLDTINPLDLRQFVFFDRIFEEFDRIRIPQWFIRANYTIPNEAIPDLTGEFLLNPGAVVPTLLPAQGSPYNLVPAFLRVRENVNQGEPTVGGRVTGTVGDVQFSVNFLTKPNDDAVGVFKAFNGGCFAPPFNPLDCQVILDGRHPRIYTVGGSVNYNWTWAGAILRAETTVTPNAPFLRTIAATPTRIVERPVWKTVLAVDRPTYIVPGQDSMTIGFQFFETFTGGSRSALTDTFGSTVDQTAHVFTLFLQQPLFEKRISLELFTLFDTDDAHWIQPGIRWEIGNNVRLDLYYNEFGGAEKRPGRFGSFFWADGAFARVTFGF
;
A
#
# COMPACT_ATOMS: atom_id res chain seq x y z
N MET A 1 4.38 -26.97 -13.14
CA MET A 1 4.62 -26.50 -14.52
C MET A 1 3.36 -26.45 -15.39
N GLN A 2 2.41 -27.39 -15.33
CA GLN A 2 1.20 -27.37 -16.18
C GLN A 2 0.17 -26.32 -15.75
N GLN A 3 -0.05 -26.09 -14.47
CA GLN A 3 -1.03 -25.12 -13.95
C GLN A 3 -0.70 -23.67 -14.31
N GLY A 4 0.57 -23.29 -14.26
CA GLY A 4 0.98 -21.94 -14.65
C GLY A 4 0.74 -21.65 -16.14
N LYS A 5 0.97 -22.64 -17.02
CA LYS A 5 0.70 -22.49 -18.44
C LYS A 5 -0.81 -22.35 -18.73
N LEU A 6 -1.64 -23.11 -18.03
CA LEU A 6 -3.10 -23.00 -18.18
C LEU A 6 -3.60 -21.61 -17.77
N LEU A 7 -3.12 -21.08 -16.64
CA LEU A 7 -3.47 -19.74 -16.18
C LEU A 7 -3.00 -18.65 -17.15
N THR A 8 -1.79 -18.77 -17.69
CA THR A 8 -1.27 -17.86 -18.73
C THR A 8 -2.16 -17.86 -19.96
N TRP A 9 -2.62 -19.04 -20.41
CA TRP A 9 -3.56 -19.15 -21.54
C TRP A 9 -4.93 -18.57 -21.21
N VAL A 10 -5.45 -18.81 -19.99
CA VAL A 10 -6.72 -18.22 -19.54
C VAL A 10 -6.63 -16.72 -19.48
N LEU A 11 -5.55 -16.15 -18.92
CA LEU A 11 -5.32 -14.70 -18.89
C LEU A 11 -5.13 -14.12 -20.28
N PHE A 12 -4.43 -14.85 -21.18
CA PHE A 12 -4.26 -14.45 -22.56
C PHE A 12 -5.59 -14.48 -23.34
N ILE A 13 -6.42 -15.52 -23.14
CA ILE A 13 -7.76 -15.64 -23.74
C ILE A 13 -8.67 -14.53 -23.22
N LEU A 14 -8.66 -14.26 -21.90
CA LEU A 14 -9.45 -13.17 -21.30
C LEU A 14 -8.97 -11.81 -21.80
N ALA A 15 -7.65 -11.58 -21.93
CA ALA A 15 -7.10 -10.37 -22.53
C ALA A 15 -7.46 -10.25 -24.01
N TRP A 16 -7.42 -11.36 -24.77
CA TRP A 16 -7.80 -11.38 -26.18
C TRP A 16 -9.29 -11.10 -26.38
N LEU A 17 -10.16 -11.71 -25.55
CA LEU A 17 -11.59 -11.42 -25.51
C LEU A 17 -11.86 -9.96 -25.11
N ALA A 18 -11.06 -9.38 -24.20
CA ALA A 18 -11.14 -7.98 -23.85
C ALA A 18 -10.72 -7.06 -25.01
N ILE A 19 -9.75 -7.45 -25.82
CA ILE A 19 -9.31 -6.70 -27.00
C ILE A 19 -10.37 -6.73 -28.12
N GLU A 20 -10.99 -7.89 -28.37
CA GLU A 20 -12.07 -8.01 -29.36
C GLU A 20 -13.35 -7.29 -28.90
N SER A 21 -13.59 -7.23 -27.59
CA SER A 21 -14.74 -6.55 -26.99
C SER A 21 -14.50 -5.07 -26.73
N ALA A 22 -13.35 -4.51 -27.09
CA ALA A 22 -12.95 -3.11 -26.86
C ALA A 22 -13.90 -2.03 -27.41
N ALA A 23 -14.94 -2.43 -28.15
CA ALA A 23 -16.05 -1.56 -28.56
C ALA A 23 -17.14 -1.37 -27.47
N TRP A 24 -17.11 -2.13 -26.37
CA TRP A 24 -18.19 -2.16 -25.36
C TRP A 24 -17.57 -2.04 -23.96
N GLY A 25 -17.44 -0.83 -23.47
CA GLY A 25 -16.81 -0.49 -22.20
C GLY A 25 -17.48 -1.02 -20.92
N GLN A 26 -18.57 -1.80 -21.03
CA GLN A 26 -19.27 -2.42 -19.90
C GLN A 26 -20.00 -3.68 -20.40
N TYR A 27 -19.73 -4.80 -19.76
CA TYR A 27 -20.49 -6.03 -19.98
C TYR A 27 -21.68 -6.12 -19.03
N ARG A 28 -22.88 -6.32 -19.59
CA ARG A 28 -24.08 -6.54 -18.79
C ARG A 28 -24.63 -7.92 -19.02
N ILE A 29 -24.77 -8.72 -17.95
CA ILE A 29 -25.39 -10.04 -17.96
C ILE A 29 -26.56 -10.01 -16.98
N GLY A 30 -27.78 -9.88 -17.50
CA GLY A 30 -28.96 -9.66 -16.67
C GLY A 30 -28.83 -8.37 -15.86
N ASP A 31 -28.98 -8.51 -14.53
CA ASP A 31 -28.86 -7.38 -13.59
C ASP A 31 -27.42 -7.12 -13.12
N PHE A 32 -26.45 -7.85 -13.68
CA PHE A 32 -25.04 -7.71 -13.33
C PHE A 32 -24.28 -6.91 -14.37
N GLU A 33 -23.51 -5.94 -13.90
CA GLU A 33 -22.58 -5.13 -14.67
C GLU A 33 -21.16 -5.60 -14.35
N ILE A 34 -20.37 -5.87 -15.40
CA ILE A 34 -19.00 -6.35 -15.30
C ILE A 34 -18.08 -5.31 -15.95
N THR A 35 -17.18 -4.78 -15.16
CA THR A 35 -16.09 -3.90 -15.61
C THR A 35 -14.77 -4.45 -15.13
N GLY A 36 -13.69 -4.00 -15.72
CA GLY A 36 -12.39 -4.46 -15.27
C GLY A 36 -11.24 -3.94 -16.12
N TYR A 37 -10.06 -4.41 -15.79
CA TYR A 37 -8.87 -4.13 -16.59
C TYR A 37 -7.85 -5.25 -16.47
N TYR A 38 -7.13 -5.47 -17.57
CA TYR A 38 -5.93 -6.27 -17.62
C TYR A 38 -4.71 -5.36 -17.71
N GLN A 39 -3.67 -5.71 -17.00
CA GLN A 39 -2.45 -4.91 -16.93
C GLN A 39 -1.20 -5.77 -17.04
N TYR A 40 -0.23 -5.29 -17.80
CA TYR A 40 1.09 -5.86 -17.87
C TYR A 40 2.13 -4.82 -17.47
N THR A 41 2.98 -5.15 -16.51
CA THR A 41 4.00 -4.24 -15.97
C THR A 41 5.37 -4.89 -16.07
N ILE A 42 6.35 -4.13 -16.57
CA ILE A 42 7.77 -4.48 -16.54
C ILE A 42 8.56 -3.38 -15.83
N ASN A 43 9.60 -3.79 -15.11
CA ASN A 43 10.56 -2.89 -14.49
C ASN A 43 11.97 -3.41 -14.71
N PRO A 44 12.68 -2.98 -15.78
CA PRO A 44 14.11 -3.15 -15.90
C PRO A 44 14.83 -2.47 -14.75
N SER A 45 15.77 -3.17 -14.14
CA SER A 45 16.57 -2.63 -13.02
C SER A 45 17.60 -1.64 -13.53
N THR A 46 17.74 -0.51 -12.86
CA THR A 46 18.83 0.47 -13.08
C THR A 46 19.68 0.63 -11.81
N GLY A 47 19.18 0.12 -10.69
CA GLY A 47 19.84 0.16 -9.39
C GLY A 47 20.80 -1.01 -9.14
N PRO A 48 21.57 -0.98 -8.06
CA PRO A 48 22.43 -2.06 -7.62
C PRO A 48 21.61 -3.23 -7.04
N ARG A 49 22.30 -4.25 -6.56
CA ARG A 49 21.67 -5.40 -5.90
C ARG A 49 21.01 -5.00 -4.59
N ASN A 50 19.82 -5.56 -4.32
CA ASN A 50 19.13 -5.37 -3.04
C ASN A 50 19.96 -5.95 -1.88
N PRO A 51 20.50 -5.11 -0.97
CA PRO A 51 21.37 -5.54 0.11
C PRO A 51 20.67 -6.47 1.10
N ASN A 52 19.36 -6.38 1.26
CA ASN A 52 18.61 -7.25 2.16
C ASN A 52 18.71 -8.73 1.76
N ASN A 53 18.92 -9.04 0.47
CA ASN A 53 19.08 -10.40 -0.01
C ASN A 53 20.47 -11.01 0.30
N PHE A 54 21.40 -10.19 0.79
CA PHE A 54 22.77 -10.60 1.12
C PHE A 54 23.16 -10.34 2.58
N ALA A 55 22.29 -9.72 3.36
CA ALA A 55 22.58 -9.37 4.74
C ALA A 55 22.72 -10.65 5.60
N CYS A 56 23.87 -10.81 6.24
CA CYS A 56 24.10 -11.79 7.30
C CYS A 56 24.29 -11.09 8.64
N LEU A 57 24.22 -11.84 9.74
CA LEU A 57 24.36 -11.31 11.09
C LEU A 57 25.72 -10.59 11.30
N THR A 58 26.77 -11.01 10.60
CA THR A 58 28.14 -10.51 10.72
C THR A 58 28.63 -9.74 9.49
N GLY A 59 27.73 -9.38 8.56
CA GLY A 59 28.07 -8.66 7.33
C GLY A 59 27.44 -9.29 6.08
N PRO A 60 27.87 -8.90 4.89
CA PRO A 60 27.32 -9.45 3.66
C PRO A 60 27.68 -10.93 3.46
N CYS A 61 26.69 -11.74 3.11
CA CYS A 61 26.85 -13.15 2.78
C CYS A 61 27.02 -13.39 1.29
N SER A 62 27.83 -14.38 0.92
CA SER A 62 27.85 -14.90 -0.43
C SER A 62 27.88 -16.44 -0.38
N PRO A 63 27.01 -17.13 -1.10
CA PRO A 63 25.89 -16.60 -1.91
C PRO A 63 24.67 -16.29 -1.04
N GLY A 64 24.18 -15.05 -1.08
CA GLY A 64 22.91 -14.65 -0.43
C GLY A 64 21.66 -15.27 -1.07
N LEU A 65 20.52 -14.61 -0.94
CA LEU A 65 19.26 -15.05 -1.53
C LEU A 65 19.20 -14.84 -3.05
N GLN A 66 20.14 -14.13 -3.65
CA GLN A 66 20.28 -14.03 -5.10
C GLN A 66 21.10 -15.20 -5.68
N ARG A 67 20.69 -15.65 -6.86
CA ARG A 67 21.31 -16.81 -7.54
C ARG A 67 22.65 -16.46 -8.16
N LYS A 68 22.79 -15.26 -8.74
CA LYS A 68 23.99 -14.75 -9.41
C LYS A 68 24.50 -13.49 -8.75
N GLY A 69 25.81 -13.23 -8.88
CA GLY A 69 26.40 -11.93 -8.56
C GLY A 69 26.06 -10.89 -9.64
N GLY A 70 26.16 -9.60 -9.29
CA GLY A 70 25.82 -8.49 -10.18
C GLY A 70 24.41 -7.92 -9.92
N ALA A 71 24.05 -6.87 -10.65
CA ALA A 71 22.70 -6.30 -10.61
C ALA A 71 21.72 -7.22 -11.33
N PRO A 72 20.45 -7.28 -10.92
CA PRO A 72 19.41 -7.99 -11.68
C PRO A 72 19.09 -7.24 -12.98
N ASP A 73 18.60 -7.98 -13.99
CA ASP A 73 18.14 -7.41 -15.25
C ASP A 73 16.73 -6.80 -15.09
N PHE A 74 15.88 -7.45 -14.28
CA PHE A 74 14.51 -7.02 -14.02
C PHE A 74 14.19 -7.07 -12.54
N LEU A 75 13.49 -6.04 -12.04
CA LEU A 75 12.92 -6.02 -10.70
C LEU A 75 11.46 -6.50 -10.71
N LEU A 76 10.74 -6.33 -11.81
CA LEU A 76 9.35 -6.75 -11.93
C LEU A 76 9.01 -7.13 -13.38
N MET A 77 8.30 -8.25 -13.51
CA MET A 77 7.59 -8.63 -14.72
C MET A 77 6.27 -9.31 -14.30
N ARG A 78 5.14 -8.60 -14.40
CA ARG A 78 3.89 -9.03 -13.79
C ARG A 78 2.68 -8.79 -14.68
N GLN A 79 1.78 -9.76 -14.68
CA GLN A 79 0.43 -9.66 -15.23
C GLN A 79 -0.58 -9.51 -14.09
N PHE A 80 -1.62 -8.75 -14.36
CA PHE A 80 -2.65 -8.43 -13.39
C PHE A 80 -4.01 -8.31 -14.08
N LEU A 81 -5.03 -8.95 -13.53
CA LEU A 81 -6.42 -8.82 -13.96
C LEU A 81 -7.28 -8.47 -12.76
N ASP A 82 -8.01 -7.38 -12.85
CA ASP A 82 -9.00 -6.96 -11.83
C ASP A 82 -10.37 -6.90 -12.49
N LEU A 83 -11.35 -7.55 -11.90
CA LEU A 83 -12.74 -7.54 -12.36
C LEU A 83 -13.60 -6.92 -11.26
N ASN A 84 -14.53 -6.06 -11.64
CA ASN A 84 -15.53 -5.52 -10.75
C ASN A 84 -16.91 -5.94 -11.25
N ILE A 85 -17.63 -6.73 -10.47
CA ILE A 85 -18.95 -7.26 -10.78
C ILE A 85 -19.92 -6.65 -9.79
N TYR A 86 -20.83 -5.83 -10.30
CA TYR A 86 -21.88 -5.17 -9.53
C TYR A 86 -23.24 -5.74 -9.94
N GLY A 87 -24.10 -6.05 -8.97
CA GLY A 87 -25.46 -6.53 -9.22
C GLY A 87 -26.48 -5.82 -8.32
N LYS A 88 -27.58 -5.38 -8.91
CA LYS A 88 -28.73 -4.84 -8.18
C LYS A 88 -29.71 -5.97 -7.87
N LEU A 89 -29.84 -6.36 -6.59
CA LEU A 89 -30.68 -7.47 -6.15
C LEU A 89 -32.12 -7.03 -5.86
N SER A 90 -32.29 -5.78 -5.39
CA SER A 90 -33.60 -5.12 -5.21
C SER A 90 -33.42 -3.60 -5.27
N GLU A 91 -34.50 -2.83 -5.04
CA GLU A 91 -34.42 -1.36 -5.01
C GLU A 91 -33.42 -0.86 -3.97
N ASN A 92 -33.33 -1.55 -2.83
CA ASN A 92 -32.54 -1.13 -1.68
C ASN A 92 -31.27 -1.99 -1.47
N LEU A 93 -31.12 -3.11 -2.20
CA LEU A 93 -30.05 -4.08 -1.96
C LEU A 93 -29.20 -4.30 -3.22
N SER A 94 -27.89 -4.17 -3.10
CA SER A 94 -26.93 -4.52 -4.14
C SER A 94 -25.77 -5.35 -3.62
N ILE A 95 -25.08 -6.03 -4.53
CA ILE A 95 -23.90 -6.83 -4.26
C ILE A 95 -22.72 -6.36 -5.12
N THR A 96 -21.53 -6.34 -4.53
CA THR A 96 -20.28 -6.15 -5.27
C THR A 96 -19.35 -7.33 -5.02
N PHE A 97 -18.75 -7.80 -6.10
CA PHE A 97 -17.81 -8.90 -6.12
C PHE A 97 -16.62 -8.53 -6.98
N GLN A 98 -15.40 -8.51 -6.41
CA GLN A 98 -14.16 -8.08 -7.09
C GLN A 98 -13.10 -9.19 -7.02
N PRO A 99 -13.08 -10.14 -7.96
CA PRO A 99 -12.00 -11.10 -8.10
C PRO A 99 -10.79 -10.45 -8.78
N ARG A 100 -9.60 -10.88 -8.36
CA ARG A 100 -8.32 -10.35 -8.82
C ARG A 100 -7.33 -11.48 -9.05
N PHE A 101 -6.51 -11.36 -10.10
CA PHE A 101 -5.54 -12.39 -10.48
C PHE A 101 -4.19 -11.76 -10.74
N PHE A 102 -3.14 -12.39 -10.24
CA PHE A 102 -1.76 -11.99 -10.43
C PHE A 102 -0.93 -13.14 -10.98
N HIS A 103 0.00 -12.82 -11.87
CA HIS A 103 1.04 -13.73 -12.29
C HIS A 103 2.38 -12.99 -12.31
N ASP A 104 3.29 -13.37 -11.42
CA ASP A 104 4.63 -12.82 -11.30
C ASP A 104 5.63 -13.70 -12.03
N MET A 105 6.15 -13.18 -13.14
CA MET A 105 7.11 -13.88 -14.01
C MET A 105 8.57 -13.50 -13.74
N THR A 106 8.83 -12.57 -12.82
CA THR A 106 10.17 -12.00 -12.59
C THR A 106 11.23 -13.07 -12.40
N LYS A 107 11.01 -14.05 -11.51
CA LYS A 107 11.97 -15.15 -11.26
C LYS A 107 12.12 -16.13 -12.42
N SER A 108 11.20 -16.14 -13.39
CA SER A 108 11.25 -17.00 -14.56
C SER A 108 12.06 -16.38 -15.71
N VAL A 109 12.14 -15.04 -15.73
CA VAL A 109 12.85 -14.28 -16.78
C VAL A 109 14.22 -13.80 -16.30
N ASP A 110 14.38 -13.54 -15.01
CA ASP A 110 15.65 -13.12 -14.42
C ASP A 110 16.28 -14.23 -13.57
N ASN A 111 17.47 -14.68 -13.99
CA ASN A 111 18.24 -15.74 -13.33
C ASN A 111 19.01 -15.26 -12.07
N HIS A 112 19.00 -13.97 -11.73
CA HIS A 112 19.67 -13.42 -10.57
C HIS A 112 18.96 -13.84 -9.27
N PHE A 113 17.64 -14.08 -9.33
CA PHE A 113 16.87 -14.46 -8.17
C PHE A 113 16.82 -15.97 -7.94
N ARG A 114 16.87 -16.38 -6.67
CA ARG A 114 16.52 -17.73 -6.26
C ARG A 114 15.00 -17.91 -6.35
N GLN A 115 14.57 -19.16 -6.33
CA GLN A 115 13.13 -19.42 -6.19
C GLN A 115 12.63 -18.85 -4.87
N TYR A 116 11.59 -18.04 -4.95
CA TYR A 116 10.84 -17.50 -3.81
C TYR A 116 9.35 -17.67 -4.08
N ASP A 117 8.56 -17.63 -3.03
CA ASP A 117 7.10 -17.54 -3.16
C ASP A 117 6.74 -16.05 -3.33
N SER A 118 6.27 -15.65 -4.51
CA SER A 118 5.91 -14.25 -4.80
C SER A 118 4.74 -13.76 -3.92
N PHE A 119 3.93 -14.70 -3.40
CA PHE A 119 2.75 -14.41 -2.57
C PHE A 119 2.81 -15.19 -1.25
N PRO A 120 3.81 -14.93 -0.38
CA PRO A 120 4.00 -15.69 0.85
C PRO A 120 2.82 -15.51 1.82
N ARG A 121 2.46 -16.60 2.49
CA ARG A 121 1.37 -16.68 3.45
C ARG A 121 1.91 -17.10 4.81
N ASN A 122 2.65 -16.20 5.44
CA ASN A 122 3.45 -16.52 6.63
C ASN A 122 2.76 -16.24 7.95
N PHE A 123 1.46 -15.89 7.97
CA PHE A 123 0.72 -15.52 9.17
C PHE A 123 -0.51 -16.39 9.38
N ARG A 124 -1.02 -16.42 10.61
CA ARG A 124 -2.31 -17.04 10.91
C ARG A 124 -3.43 -16.17 10.35
N GLY A 125 -4.52 -16.80 9.88
CA GLY A 125 -5.67 -16.05 9.35
C GLY A 125 -5.64 -15.80 7.85
N GLN A 126 -4.84 -16.54 7.08
CA GLN A 126 -4.83 -16.49 5.61
C GLN A 126 -6.23 -16.61 4.97
N GLY A 127 -7.14 -17.38 5.59
CA GLY A 127 -8.53 -17.53 5.13
C GLY A 127 -9.28 -16.21 5.05
N ASN A 128 -8.88 -15.20 5.85
CA ASN A 128 -9.49 -13.87 5.81
C ASN A 128 -9.13 -13.09 4.54
N LEU A 129 -8.05 -13.43 3.86
CA LEU A 129 -7.68 -12.85 2.57
C LEU A 129 -8.51 -13.40 1.41
N LEU A 130 -9.03 -14.61 1.53
CA LEU A 130 -9.70 -15.35 0.44
C LEU A 130 -8.82 -15.46 -0.80
N GLU A 131 -7.61 -15.95 -0.61
CA GLU A 131 -6.61 -16.18 -1.65
C GLU A 131 -6.42 -17.65 -1.97
N ALA A 132 -6.19 -17.93 -3.25
CA ALA A 132 -5.79 -19.24 -3.77
C ALA A 132 -4.63 -19.06 -4.74
N GLY A 133 -3.63 -19.94 -4.66
CA GLY A 133 -2.43 -19.87 -5.51
C GLY A 133 -1.16 -20.04 -4.71
N GLY A 134 -0.04 -19.59 -5.22
CA GLY A 134 1.28 -19.65 -4.61
C GLY A 134 2.39 -19.59 -5.65
N ASN A 135 3.66 -19.57 -5.19
CA ASN A 135 4.85 -19.44 -6.01
C ASN A 135 4.85 -18.18 -6.89
N ASP A 136 4.19 -18.22 -8.06
CA ASP A 136 4.21 -17.18 -9.07
C ASP A 136 2.83 -16.66 -9.46
N PHE A 137 1.75 -17.26 -8.95
CA PHE A 137 0.40 -16.74 -9.21
C PHE A 137 -0.43 -16.65 -7.93
N ASN A 138 -1.40 -15.74 -7.94
CA ASN A 138 -2.39 -15.59 -6.89
C ASN A 138 -3.75 -15.21 -7.49
N ALA A 139 -4.80 -15.87 -7.04
CA ALA A 139 -6.18 -15.51 -7.27
C ALA A 139 -6.78 -15.09 -5.94
N GLU A 140 -7.31 -13.88 -5.84
CA GLU A 140 -7.93 -13.38 -4.61
C GLU A 140 -9.34 -12.87 -4.86
N LEU A 141 -10.20 -13.04 -3.88
CA LEU A 141 -11.44 -12.30 -3.78
C LEU A 141 -11.15 -11.03 -2.98
N ARG A 142 -10.86 -9.94 -3.71
CA ARG A 142 -10.46 -8.66 -3.10
C ARG A 142 -11.59 -8.05 -2.30
N GLN A 143 -12.76 -7.86 -2.91
CA GLN A 143 -13.93 -7.33 -2.24
C GLN A 143 -15.14 -8.24 -2.49
N LEU A 144 -15.98 -8.36 -1.46
CA LEU A 144 -17.27 -9.03 -1.51
C LEU A 144 -18.16 -8.42 -0.43
N TYR A 145 -19.15 -7.65 -0.82
CA TYR A 145 -20.04 -7.03 0.15
C TYR A 145 -21.45 -6.82 -0.39
N LEU A 146 -22.38 -6.69 0.51
CA LEU A 146 -23.75 -6.27 0.29
C LEU A 146 -23.94 -4.84 0.76
N ASP A 147 -24.60 -4.02 -0.05
CA ASP A 147 -25.05 -2.67 0.29
C ASP A 147 -26.55 -2.65 0.46
N TYR A 148 -27.01 -2.13 1.59
CA TYR A 148 -28.41 -1.84 1.85
C TYR A 148 -28.60 -0.35 2.10
N LYS A 149 -29.58 0.27 1.41
CA LYS A 149 -29.91 1.69 1.54
C LYS A 149 -31.39 1.88 1.77
N GLU A 150 -31.75 2.60 2.86
CA GLU A 150 -33.09 2.97 3.16
C GLU A 150 -33.15 4.32 3.89
N GLY A 151 -33.80 5.28 3.30
CA GLY A 151 -33.84 6.65 3.83
C GLY A 151 -32.43 7.23 4.05
N ASN A 152 -32.15 7.63 5.28
CA ASN A 152 -30.85 8.19 5.67
C ASN A 152 -29.78 7.14 6.05
N LEU A 153 -30.16 5.87 6.08
CA LEU A 153 -29.27 4.78 6.47
C LEU A 153 -28.65 4.12 5.23
N TRP A 154 -27.33 3.97 5.26
CA TRP A 154 -26.60 3.08 4.38
C TRP A 154 -25.80 2.08 5.22
N LEU A 155 -26.00 0.80 4.95
CA LEU A 155 -25.33 -0.32 5.61
C LEU A 155 -24.57 -1.13 4.59
N ARG A 156 -23.27 -1.38 4.83
CA ARG A 156 -22.44 -2.29 4.04
C ARG A 156 -21.88 -3.39 4.93
N VAL A 157 -22.06 -4.63 4.49
CA VAL A 157 -21.57 -5.81 5.22
C VAL A 157 -20.75 -6.68 4.27
N GLY A 158 -19.53 -7.00 4.66
CA GLY A 158 -18.66 -7.87 3.89
C GLY A 158 -17.21 -7.44 3.86
N LYS A 159 -16.45 -8.06 2.96
CA LYS A 159 -15.04 -7.76 2.73
C LYS A 159 -14.93 -6.49 1.86
N GLN A 160 -14.43 -5.42 2.44
CA GLN A 160 -14.44 -4.09 1.83
C GLN A 160 -13.20 -3.28 2.20
N GLN A 161 -12.87 -2.33 1.34
CA GLN A 161 -11.85 -1.30 1.58
C GLN A 161 -12.51 -0.04 2.12
N ILE A 162 -11.86 0.61 3.09
CA ILE A 162 -12.34 1.82 3.73
C ILE A 162 -11.20 2.83 3.79
N ALA A 163 -11.40 4.02 3.26
CA ALA A 163 -10.43 5.12 3.29
C ALA A 163 -11.00 6.30 4.07
N TRP A 164 -10.22 6.84 5.02
CA TRP A 164 -10.59 8.03 5.79
C TRP A 164 -9.69 9.24 5.52
N GLY A 165 -8.51 9.05 4.99
CA GLY A 165 -7.56 10.11 4.67
C GLY A 165 -7.46 10.41 3.18
N GLU A 166 -6.92 11.58 2.85
CA GLU A 166 -6.71 12.09 1.49
C GLU A 166 -5.23 12.41 1.21
N ALA A 167 -4.33 12.21 2.19
CA ALA A 167 -2.91 12.44 2.02
C ALA A 167 -2.29 11.47 1.02
N LEU A 168 -1.44 11.98 0.12
CA LEU A 168 -0.74 11.20 -0.90
C LEU A 168 0.67 10.81 -0.44
N GLY A 169 1.09 9.58 -0.72
CA GLY A 169 2.43 9.08 -0.46
C GLY A 169 2.67 8.60 0.98
N LEU A 170 2.08 9.25 1.98
CA LEU A 170 2.15 8.84 3.40
C LEU A 170 0.77 8.84 4.03
N ARG A 171 0.57 7.98 5.03
CA ARG A 171 -0.74 7.80 5.68
C ARG A 171 -0.80 8.52 7.01
N VAL A 172 -1.82 9.37 7.19
CA VAL A 172 -2.15 10.04 8.46
C VAL A 172 -3.44 9.46 9.02
N LEU A 173 -4.60 9.77 8.45
CA LEU A 173 -5.91 9.23 8.84
C LEU A 173 -6.24 7.87 8.21
N ASP A 174 -5.68 7.57 7.05
CA ASP A 174 -5.97 6.36 6.27
C ASP A 174 -5.27 5.12 6.83
N THR A 175 -5.67 4.70 8.03
CA THR A 175 -5.03 3.60 8.77
C THR A 175 -5.96 2.43 9.08
N ILE A 176 -7.17 2.38 8.52
CA ILE A 176 -8.14 1.31 8.76
C ILE A 176 -7.66 -0.02 8.17
N ASN A 177 -7.28 0.02 6.90
CA ASN A 177 -6.82 -1.16 6.18
C ASN A 177 -5.30 -1.31 6.26
N PRO A 178 -4.76 -2.52 6.51
CA PRO A 178 -3.34 -2.81 6.34
C PRO A 178 -2.94 -2.76 4.87
N LEU A 179 -1.64 -2.85 4.59
CA LEU A 179 -1.08 -2.75 3.25
C LEU A 179 -0.59 -4.09 2.73
N ASP A 180 -0.83 -4.38 1.45
CA ASP A 180 -0.24 -5.50 0.72
C ASP A 180 0.99 -5.03 -0.07
N LEU A 181 2.14 -5.06 0.56
CA LEU A 181 3.41 -4.68 -0.07
C LEU A 181 4.01 -5.80 -0.93
N ARG A 182 3.43 -7.03 -0.91
CA ARG A 182 3.87 -8.14 -1.78
C ARG A 182 3.65 -7.82 -3.26
N GLN A 183 2.59 -7.07 -3.52
CA GLN A 183 2.05 -6.86 -4.87
C GLN A 183 2.34 -5.47 -5.40
N PHE A 184 2.30 -4.50 -4.50
CA PHE A 184 2.50 -3.09 -4.79
C PHE A 184 3.50 -2.56 -3.78
N VAL A 185 4.76 -2.69 -4.09
CA VAL A 185 5.79 -2.06 -3.30
C VAL A 185 5.67 -0.55 -3.56
N PHE A 186 6.15 0.27 -2.64
CA PHE A 186 6.21 1.75 -2.72
C PHE A 186 6.68 2.33 -4.05
N PHE A 187 7.03 1.48 -5.00
CA PHE A 187 7.74 1.77 -6.21
C PHE A 187 6.85 1.76 -7.45
N ASP A 188 5.58 1.41 -7.31
CA ASP A 188 4.60 1.58 -8.36
C ASP A 188 4.24 3.07 -8.50
N ARG A 189 3.36 3.43 -9.41
CA ARG A 189 2.99 4.83 -9.65
C ARG A 189 2.19 5.39 -8.47
N ILE A 190 2.71 6.46 -7.83
CA ILE A 190 2.17 7.00 -6.58
C ILE A 190 0.71 7.47 -6.65
N PHE A 191 0.27 7.95 -7.83
CA PHE A 191 -1.07 8.52 -8.00
C PHE A 191 -2.23 7.52 -7.98
N GLU A 192 -1.97 6.20 -8.00
CA GLU A 192 -3.01 5.17 -8.07
C GLU A 192 -2.99 4.17 -6.92
N GLU A 193 -2.03 4.26 -6.03
CA GLU A 193 -1.55 3.11 -5.31
C GLU A 193 -2.31 2.74 -4.07
N PHE A 194 -2.78 3.71 -3.27
CA PHE A 194 -3.41 3.34 -2.01
C PHE A 194 -4.66 2.49 -2.20
N ASP A 195 -5.40 2.67 -3.29
CA ASP A 195 -6.53 1.81 -3.59
C ASP A 195 -6.15 0.38 -3.91
N ARG A 196 -4.98 0.16 -4.47
CA ARG A 196 -4.48 -1.17 -4.82
C ARG A 196 -3.82 -1.89 -3.67
N ILE A 197 -3.04 -1.17 -2.86
CA ILE A 197 -2.23 -1.75 -1.79
C ILE A 197 -3.00 -1.95 -0.48
N ARG A 198 -4.12 -1.24 -0.24
CA ARG A 198 -4.95 -1.50 0.94
C ARG A 198 -5.50 -2.91 0.87
N ILE A 199 -5.40 -3.67 1.96
CA ILE A 199 -6.02 -4.99 2.08
C ILE A 199 -7.45 -4.82 2.57
N PRO A 200 -8.47 -5.12 1.76
CA PRO A 200 -9.85 -5.11 2.22
C PRO A 200 -10.07 -6.13 3.33
N GLN A 201 -10.81 -5.75 4.36
CA GLN A 201 -11.13 -6.59 5.49
C GLN A 201 -12.64 -6.74 5.67
N TRP A 202 -13.04 -7.70 6.50
CA TRP A 202 -14.44 -7.96 6.83
C TRP A 202 -14.96 -6.91 7.79
N PHE A 203 -15.90 -6.07 7.33
CA PHE A 203 -16.51 -5.03 8.14
C PHE A 203 -18.04 -5.06 8.05
N ILE A 204 -18.66 -4.67 9.15
CA ILE A 204 -19.99 -4.07 9.20
C ILE A 204 -19.74 -2.56 9.24
N ARG A 205 -20.23 -1.85 8.25
CA ARG A 205 -20.11 -0.39 8.11
C ARG A 205 -21.49 0.21 7.98
N ALA A 206 -21.81 1.13 8.86
CA ALA A 206 -23.08 1.85 8.87
C ALA A 206 -22.85 3.34 8.78
N ASN A 207 -23.48 4.00 7.82
CA ASN A 207 -23.50 5.46 7.69
C ASN A 207 -24.94 5.94 7.87
N TYR A 208 -25.10 6.97 8.68
CA TYR A 208 -26.39 7.62 8.89
C TYR A 208 -26.27 9.12 8.66
N THR A 209 -27.03 9.64 7.68
CA THR A 209 -27.12 11.09 7.46
C THR A 209 -28.04 11.68 8.52
N ILE A 210 -27.46 12.49 9.40
CA ILE A 210 -28.16 13.10 10.53
C ILE A 210 -28.90 14.33 10.03
N PRO A 211 -30.24 14.37 10.08
CA PRO A 211 -30.99 15.53 9.66
C PRO A 211 -30.57 16.78 10.45
N ASN A 212 -30.02 17.77 9.78
CA ASN A 212 -29.55 19.00 10.40
C ASN A 212 -29.66 20.15 9.38
N GLU A 213 -30.31 21.26 9.78
CA GLU A 213 -30.52 22.40 8.87
C GLU A 213 -29.23 23.21 8.62
N ALA A 214 -28.33 23.29 9.62
CA ALA A 214 -27.09 24.04 9.53
C ALA A 214 -25.97 23.27 8.79
N ILE A 215 -26.02 21.93 8.84
CA ILE A 215 -25.03 21.01 8.21
C ILE A 215 -25.82 19.91 7.51
N PRO A 216 -26.32 20.15 6.28
CA PRO A 216 -27.23 19.21 5.59
C PRO A 216 -26.62 17.84 5.27
N ASP A 217 -25.28 17.76 5.15
CA ASP A 217 -24.50 16.55 4.87
C ASP A 217 -23.88 15.91 6.13
N LEU A 218 -24.31 16.33 7.32
CA LEU A 218 -23.80 15.76 8.57
C LEU A 218 -24.04 14.25 8.60
N THR A 219 -22.95 13.48 8.64
CA THR A 219 -23.01 12.02 8.55
C THR A 219 -22.20 11.40 9.69
N GLY A 220 -22.82 10.48 10.42
CA GLY A 220 -22.14 9.59 11.34
C GLY A 220 -21.83 8.26 10.68
N GLU A 221 -20.60 7.76 10.81
CA GLU A 221 -20.13 6.47 10.33
C GLU A 221 -19.70 5.60 11.52
N PHE A 222 -20.08 4.33 11.48
CA PHE A 222 -19.64 3.30 12.43
C PHE A 222 -19.03 2.11 11.69
N LEU A 223 -17.92 1.59 12.23
CA LEU A 223 -17.18 0.45 11.68
C LEU A 223 -16.98 -0.63 12.74
N LEU A 224 -17.23 -1.86 12.36
CA LEU A 224 -16.92 -3.05 13.18
C LEU A 224 -16.34 -4.17 12.33
N ASN A 225 -15.08 -4.56 12.60
CA ASN A 225 -14.54 -5.86 12.17
C ASN A 225 -14.56 -6.78 13.42
N PRO A 226 -15.24 -7.92 13.39
CA PRO A 226 -15.41 -8.79 14.56
C PRO A 226 -14.15 -9.61 14.92
N GLY A 227 -12.99 -9.26 14.34
CA GLY A 227 -11.71 -9.92 14.65
C GLY A 227 -11.13 -10.76 13.52
N ALA A 228 -11.64 -10.60 12.28
CA ALA A 228 -11.05 -11.18 11.09
C ALA A 228 -9.87 -10.30 10.61
N VAL A 229 -8.78 -10.27 11.37
CA VAL A 229 -7.65 -9.35 11.18
C VAL A 229 -6.61 -9.93 10.24
N VAL A 230 -6.06 -9.08 9.38
CA VAL A 230 -4.91 -9.36 8.51
C VAL A 230 -3.84 -8.29 8.78
N PRO A 231 -2.56 -8.64 8.92
CA PRO A 231 -1.49 -7.66 9.10
C PRO A 231 -1.06 -7.08 7.74
N THR A 232 -0.18 -6.08 7.78
CA THR A 232 0.59 -5.65 6.60
C THR A 232 1.40 -6.82 6.05
N LEU A 233 1.31 -7.07 4.76
CA LEU A 233 1.99 -8.17 4.08
C LEU A 233 3.25 -7.65 3.39
N LEU A 234 4.39 -8.24 3.72
CA LEU A 234 5.69 -7.84 3.18
C LEU A 234 6.09 -8.70 1.96
N PRO A 235 6.89 -8.16 1.05
CA PRO A 235 7.49 -8.93 -0.04
C PRO A 235 8.28 -10.13 0.47
N ALA A 236 8.30 -11.20 -0.31
CA ALA A 236 9.01 -12.42 0.04
C ALA A 236 10.52 -12.19 0.21
N GLN A 237 11.14 -12.89 1.15
CA GLN A 237 12.59 -12.95 1.22
C GLN A 237 13.16 -13.55 -0.07
N GLY A 238 14.21 -12.93 -0.61
CA GLY A 238 14.83 -13.33 -1.87
C GLY A 238 14.18 -12.72 -3.12
N SER A 239 13.04 -12.04 -2.99
CA SER A 239 12.44 -11.28 -4.08
C SER A 239 13.22 -9.98 -4.36
N PRO A 240 13.03 -9.37 -5.54
CA PRO A 240 13.67 -8.10 -5.87
C PRO A 240 13.41 -7.01 -4.83
N TYR A 241 12.19 -6.92 -4.33
CA TYR A 241 11.73 -5.91 -3.39
C TYR A 241 11.72 -6.35 -1.92
N ASN A 242 12.52 -7.36 -1.58
CA ASN A 242 12.64 -7.81 -0.20
C ASN A 242 13.07 -6.68 0.75
N LEU A 243 12.25 -6.40 1.75
CA LEU A 243 12.49 -5.37 2.77
C LEU A 243 13.13 -5.92 4.05
N VAL A 244 13.10 -7.25 4.24
CA VAL A 244 13.56 -7.89 5.45
C VAL A 244 14.96 -8.49 5.22
N PRO A 245 16.00 -8.09 5.99
CA PRO A 245 17.30 -8.67 5.88
C PRO A 245 17.28 -10.21 5.96
N ALA A 246 18.11 -10.87 5.15
CA ALA A 246 18.10 -12.33 5.00
C ALA A 246 18.35 -13.09 6.30
N PHE A 247 19.06 -12.48 7.26
CA PHE A 247 19.31 -13.06 8.58
C PHE A 247 18.15 -12.91 9.57
N LEU A 248 17.09 -12.13 9.23
CA LEU A 248 15.92 -11.96 10.07
C LEU A 248 14.77 -12.84 9.57
N ARG A 249 14.11 -13.51 10.49
CA ARG A 249 12.88 -14.25 10.24
C ARG A 249 11.81 -13.78 11.22
N VAL A 250 10.85 -13.04 10.72
CA VAL A 250 9.69 -12.62 11.52
C VAL A 250 8.64 -13.73 11.47
N ARG A 251 8.22 -14.21 12.65
CA ARG A 251 7.09 -15.11 12.80
C ARG A 251 5.89 -14.29 13.22
N GLU A 252 5.01 -14.03 12.28
CA GLU A 252 3.77 -13.30 12.52
C GLU A 252 2.87 -14.04 13.52
N ASN A 253 2.43 -13.32 14.52
CA ASN A 253 1.51 -13.82 15.54
C ASN A 253 0.32 -12.86 15.67
N VAL A 254 -0.59 -12.94 14.69
CA VAL A 254 -1.81 -12.13 14.66
C VAL A 254 -2.84 -12.75 15.58
N ASN A 255 -3.30 -11.98 16.56
CA ASN A 255 -4.41 -12.39 17.44
C ASN A 255 -5.73 -12.29 16.68
N GLN A 256 -6.22 -13.44 16.18
CA GLN A 256 -7.57 -13.51 15.62
C GLN A 256 -8.61 -13.38 16.74
N GLY A 257 -9.75 -12.75 16.42
CA GLY A 257 -10.81 -12.48 17.38
C GLY A 257 -10.69 -11.13 18.12
N GLU A 258 -9.61 -10.38 17.91
CA GLU A 258 -9.53 -9.01 18.41
C GLU A 258 -10.27 -8.06 17.45
N PRO A 259 -11.37 -7.39 17.91
CA PRO A 259 -12.16 -6.55 17.02
C PRO A 259 -11.44 -5.26 16.67
N THR A 260 -11.72 -4.75 15.44
CA THR A 260 -11.47 -3.36 15.06
C THR A 260 -12.78 -2.59 15.17
N VAL A 261 -12.76 -1.46 15.88
CA VAL A 261 -13.91 -0.58 16.02
C VAL A 261 -13.51 0.84 15.63
N GLY A 262 -14.34 1.48 14.83
CA GLY A 262 -14.12 2.86 14.43
C GLY A 262 -15.40 3.66 14.34
N GLY A 263 -15.27 4.96 14.41
CA GLY A 263 -16.35 5.91 14.21
C GLY A 263 -15.83 7.19 13.60
N ARG A 264 -16.63 7.80 12.73
CA ARG A 264 -16.33 9.08 12.10
C ARG A 264 -17.58 9.93 12.01
N VAL A 265 -17.44 11.22 12.24
CA VAL A 265 -18.44 12.23 11.90
C VAL A 265 -17.86 13.15 10.83
N THR A 266 -18.62 13.39 9.77
CA THR A 266 -18.26 14.30 8.69
C THR A 266 -19.35 15.30 8.43
N GLY A 267 -19.01 16.49 7.92
CA GLY A 267 -19.96 17.50 7.50
C GLY A 267 -19.27 18.65 6.81
N THR A 268 -20.08 19.52 6.19
CA THR A 268 -19.61 20.72 5.48
C THR A 268 -20.31 21.96 6.05
N VAL A 269 -19.50 22.96 6.40
CA VAL A 269 -20.00 24.28 6.84
C VAL A 269 -19.40 25.36 5.94
N GLY A 270 -20.20 25.96 5.09
CA GLY A 270 -19.74 26.91 4.08
C GLY A 270 -18.71 26.23 3.15
N ASP A 271 -17.50 26.80 3.05
CA ASP A 271 -16.40 26.28 2.24
C ASP A 271 -15.50 25.28 2.98
N VAL A 272 -15.88 24.89 4.20
CA VAL A 272 -15.08 24.00 5.05
C VAL A 272 -15.74 22.65 5.20
N GLN A 273 -15.10 21.59 4.69
CA GLN A 273 -15.45 20.22 5.01
C GLN A 273 -14.57 19.72 6.17
N PHE A 274 -15.15 19.00 7.11
CA PHE A 274 -14.44 18.49 8.29
C PHE A 274 -14.74 17.03 8.55
N SER A 275 -13.82 16.36 9.27
CA SER A 275 -14.08 15.07 9.91
C SER A 275 -13.50 15.01 11.32
N VAL A 276 -14.13 14.19 12.17
CA VAL A 276 -13.59 13.77 13.47
C VAL A 276 -13.68 12.25 13.53
N ASN A 277 -12.56 11.59 13.86
CA ASN A 277 -12.40 10.16 13.69
C ASN A 277 -11.86 9.52 14.98
N PHE A 278 -12.36 8.31 15.28
CA PHE A 278 -11.82 7.42 16.31
C PHE A 278 -11.63 6.02 15.72
N LEU A 279 -10.52 5.36 16.06
CA LEU A 279 -10.22 4.00 15.64
C LEU A 279 -9.48 3.25 16.73
N THR A 280 -9.90 2.01 17.01
CA THR A 280 -9.12 1.05 17.82
C THR A 280 -9.01 -0.27 17.11
N LYS A 281 -7.80 -0.79 17.03
CA LYS A 281 -7.48 -2.03 16.30
C LYS A 281 -6.14 -2.63 16.76
N PRO A 282 -5.84 -3.91 16.46
CA PRO A 282 -4.47 -4.38 16.47
C PRO A 282 -3.61 -3.57 15.48
N ASN A 283 -2.37 -3.27 15.85
CA ASN A 283 -1.43 -2.60 14.94
C ASN A 283 -1.20 -3.44 13.68
N ASP A 284 -1.23 -2.83 12.50
CA ASP A 284 -1.06 -3.57 11.24
C ASP A 284 0.35 -4.12 11.08
N ASP A 285 1.35 -3.33 11.50
CA ASP A 285 2.74 -3.67 11.35
C ASP A 285 3.23 -4.47 12.54
N ALA A 286 3.88 -5.60 12.28
CA ALA A 286 4.41 -6.45 13.32
C ALA A 286 5.56 -5.77 14.07
N VAL A 287 5.50 -5.78 15.39
CA VAL A 287 6.62 -5.39 16.25
C VAL A 287 7.41 -6.64 16.63
N GLY A 288 8.59 -6.81 16.03
CA GLY A 288 9.39 -8.03 16.11
C GLY A 288 10.24 -8.11 17.38
N VAL A 289 9.79 -8.84 18.39
CA VAL A 289 10.55 -9.08 19.62
C VAL A 289 11.48 -10.29 19.42
N PHE A 290 12.72 -10.18 19.87
CA PHE A 290 13.67 -11.29 19.81
C PHE A 290 13.10 -12.54 20.50
N LYS A 291 13.18 -13.68 19.82
CA LYS A 291 12.72 -14.97 20.32
C LYS A 291 13.84 -15.98 20.47
N ALA A 292 14.63 -16.17 19.43
CA ALA A 292 15.69 -17.18 19.39
C ALA A 292 16.65 -16.95 18.22
N PHE A 293 17.77 -17.62 18.29
CA PHE A 293 18.60 -17.89 17.11
C PHE A 293 18.24 -19.26 16.53
N ASN A 294 18.33 -19.39 15.22
CA ASN A 294 18.25 -20.69 14.55
C ASN A 294 19.51 -21.52 14.84
N GLY A 295 19.40 -22.86 14.86
CA GLY A 295 20.50 -23.78 15.22
C GLY A 295 21.77 -23.66 14.40
N GLY A 296 21.74 -23.17 13.16
CA GLY A 296 22.90 -22.90 12.32
C GLY A 296 23.85 -21.81 12.85
N CYS A 297 23.40 -21.01 13.83
CA CYS A 297 24.23 -19.96 14.44
C CYS A 297 25.29 -20.47 15.39
N PHE A 298 25.15 -21.68 15.91
CA PHE A 298 25.96 -22.20 17.02
C PHE A 298 26.62 -23.58 16.78
N ALA A 299 26.25 -24.27 15.70
CA ALA A 299 26.77 -25.59 15.40
C ALA A 299 27.91 -25.57 14.34
N PRO A 300 29.08 -26.15 14.57
CA PRO A 300 30.06 -26.37 13.51
C PRO A 300 29.60 -27.42 12.47
N PRO A 301 29.85 -27.20 11.16
CA PRO A 301 30.55 -26.06 10.58
C PRO A 301 29.67 -24.82 10.56
N PHE A 302 30.21 -23.71 11.03
CA PHE A 302 29.54 -22.43 11.06
C PHE A 302 29.09 -22.07 9.64
N ASN A 303 27.79 -22.13 9.38
CA ASN A 303 27.23 -21.67 8.12
C ASN A 303 26.48 -20.35 8.33
N PRO A 304 27.08 -19.19 8.01
CA PRO A 304 26.43 -17.89 8.17
C PRO A 304 25.12 -17.76 7.40
N LEU A 305 24.94 -18.58 6.36
CA LEU A 305 23.73 -18.62 5.53
C LEU A 305 22.54 -19.25 6.27
N ASP A 306 22.79 -20.11 7.24
CA ASP A 306 21.77 -20.79 8.02
C ASP A 306 21.52 -20.11 9.37
N CYS A 307 22.33 -19.09 9.70
CA CYS A 307 22.15 -18.32 10.92
C CYS A 307 21.04 -17.29 10.76
N GLN A 308 19.93 -17.52 11.40
CA GLN A 308 18.80 -16.60 11.41
C GLN A 308 18.42 -16.18 12.83
N VAL A 309 18.12 -14.88 12.98
CA VAL A 309 17.49 -14.33 14.16
C VAL A 309 15.97 -14.47 13.99
N ILE A 310 15.34 -15.19 14.89
CA ILE A 310 13.88 -15.36 14.88
C ILE A 310 13.25 -14.28 15.77
N LEU A 311 12.40 -13.48 15.17
CA LEU A 311 11.59 -12.48 15.87
C LEU A 311 10.14 -12.99 15.99
N ASP A 312 9.53 -12.75 17.13
CA ASP A 312 8.10 -12.95 17.38
C ASP A 312 7.37 -11.65 17.03
N GLY A 313 6.70 -11.62 15.89
CA GLY A 313 5.96 -10.47 15.40
C GLY A 313 4.63 -10.33 16.14
N ARG A 314 4.51 -9.27 16.93
CA ARG A 314 3.31 -8.98 17.74
C ARG A 314 2.58 -7.78 17.20
N HIS A 315 1.27 -7.75 17.38
CA HIS A 315 0.35 -6.71 16.94
C HIS A 315 -0.41 -6.11 18.14
N PRO A 316 0.23 -5.27 18.97
CA PRO A 316 -0.43 -4.64 20.10
C PRO A 316 -1.63 -3.80 19.64
N ARG A 317 -2.67 -3.73 20.48
CA ARG A 317 -3.83 -2.87 20.24
C ARG A 317 -3.43 -1.40 20.32
N ILE A 318 -3.85 -0.62 19.34
CA ILE A 318 -3.68 0.83 19.30
C ILE A 318 -5.02 1.55 19.37
N TYR A 319 -4.98 2.78 19.86
CA TYR A 319 -6.09 3.72 19.89
C TYR A 319 -5.67 4.97 19.13
N THR A 320 -6.47 5.40 18.18
CA THR A 320 -6.17 6.58 17.36
C THR A 320 -7.37 7.51 17.33
N VAL A 321 -7.13 8.78 17.60
CA VAL A 321 -8.11 9.86 17.43
C VAL A 321 -7.54 10.83 16.42
N GLY A 322 -8.36 11.36 15.55
CA GLY A 322 -7.91 12.31 14.54
C GLY A 322 -9.03 13.06 13.89
N GLY A 323 -8.69 13.84 12.89
CA GLY A 323 -9.64 14.59 12.09
C GLY A 323 -9.00 15.21 10.87
N SER A 324 -9.84 15.71 9.98
CA SER A 324 -9.42 16.44 8.78
C SER A 324 -10.23 17.71 8.61
N VAL A 325 -9.63 18.67 7.90
CA VAL A 325 -10.28 19.89 7.42
C VAL A 325 -9.85 20.14 6.00
N ASN A 326 -10.82 20.32 5.11
CA ASN A 326 -10.62 20.76 3.73
C ASN A 326 -11.29 22.11 3.56
N TYR A 327 -10.55 23.10 3.08
CA TYR A 327 -11.03 24.45 2.85
C TYR A 327 -10.88 24.85 1.38
N ASN A 328 -11.98 25.13 0.75
CA ASN A 328 -12.01 25.64 -0.63
C ASN A 328 -11.69 27.15 -0.63
N TRP A 329 -10.42 27.48 -0.89
CA TRP A 329 -9.93 28.86 -0.92
C TRP A 329 -10.21 29.51 -2.28
N THR A 330 -11.45 29.89 -2.50
CA THR A 330 -11.99 30.31 -3.81
C THR A 330 -11.22 31.45 -4.46
N TRP A 331 -10.85 32.50 -3.70
CA TRP A 331 -10.15 33.64 -4.26
C TRP A 331 -8.69 33.33 -4.67
N ALA A 332 -8.07 32.34 -4.09
CA ALA A 332 -6.74 31.86 -4.49
C ALA A 332 -6.82 30.75 -5.56
N GLY A 333 -8.02 30.23 -5.83
CA GLY A 333 -8.21 29.07 -6.70
C GLY A 333 -7.48 27.82 -6.20
N ALA A 334 -7.46 27.61 -4.88
CA ALA A 334 -6.71 26.53 -4.25
C ALA A 334 -7.57 25.81 -3.21
N ILE A 335 -7.23 24.55 -2.93
CA ILE A 335 -7.80 23.76 -1.83
C ILE A 335 -6.71 23.58 -0.78
N LEU A 336 -7.00 23.97 0.45
CA LEU A 336 -6.16 23.70 1.61
C LEU A 336 -6.70 22.47 2.34
N ARG A 337 -5.81 21.52 2.67
CA ARG A 337 -6.17 20.31 3.42
C ARG A 337 -5.26 20.16 4.63
N ALA A 338 -5.85 19.70 5.72
CA ALA A 338 -5.12 19.34 6.92
C ALA A 338 -5.68 18.04 7.49
N GLU A 339 -4.81 17.11 7.86
CA GLU A 339 -5.18 15.93 8.63
C GLU A 339 -4.28 15.81 9.84
N THR A 340 -4.82 15.34 10.95
CA THR A 340 -4.04 15.07 12.15
C THR A 340 -4.54 13.82 12.87
N THR A 341 -3.62 13.07 13.49
CA THR A 341 -3.93 11.92 14.33
C THR A 341 -3.05 11.90 15.57
N VAL A 342 -3.60 11.38 16.65
CA VAL A 342 -2.90 11.07 17.90
C VAL A 342 -3.11 9.60 18.20
N THR A 343 -2.01 8.87 18.38
CA THR A 343 -1.99 7.48 18.85
C THR A 343 -1.23 7.44 20.18
N PRO A 344 -1.93 7.47 21.34
CA PRO A 344 -1.29 7.58 22.66
C PRO A 344 -0.36 6.41 22.99
N ASN A 345 -0.62 5.25 22.42
CA ASN A 345 0.03 3.98 22.73
C ASN A 345 0.63 3.32 21.47
N ALA A 346 1.26 4.11 20.60
CA ALA A 346 1.97 3.56 19.44
C ALA A 346 3.13 2.65 19.89
N PRO A 347 3.23 1.40 19.36
CA PRO A 347 4.22 0.44 19.82
C PRO A 347 5.56 0.65 19.11
N PHE A 348 6.63 0.60 19.89
CA PHE A 348 8.02 0.64 19.45
C PHE A 348 8.82 -0.50 20.04
N LEU A 349 9.94 -0.86 19.42
CA LEU A 349 10.91 -1.78 19.97
C LEU A 349 11.93 -1.04 20.82
N ARG A 350 12.23 -1.59 22.00
CA ARG A 350 13.41 -1.19 22.76
C ARG A 350 14.52 -2.21 22.54
N THR A 351 15.65 -1.73 22.02
CA THR A 351 16.83 -2.55 21.75
C THR A 351 17.83 -2.39 22.87
N ILE A 352 18.24 -3.52 23.49
CA ILE A 352 19.27 -3.56 24.53
C ILE A 352 20.40 -4.45 24.01
N ALA A 353 21.64 -3.93 24.01
CA ALA A 353 22.81 -4.65 23.50
C ALA A 353 22.59 -5.25 22.09
N ALA A 354 22.05 -4.44 21.16
CA ALA A 354 21.72 -4.82 19.80
C ALA A 354 20.62 -5.90 19.64
N THR A 355 19.90 -6.23 20.72
CA THR A 355 18.83 -7.22 20.68
C THR A 355 17.47 -6.54 20.94
N PRO A 356 16.46 -6.68 20.06
CA PRO A 356 15.12 -6.15 20.28
C PRO A 356 14.41 -6.97 21.35
N THR A 357 14.31 -6.41 22.56
CA THR A 357 13.92 -7.19 23.74
C THR A 357 12.50 -6.91 24.24
N ARG A 358 11.97 -5.70 23.98
CA ARG A 358 10.74 -5.26 24.66
C ARG A 358 9.94 -4.28 23.80
N ILE A 359 8.62 -4.46 23.78
CA ILE A 359 7.69 -3.47 23.25
C ILE A 359 7.51 -2.35 24.29
N VAL A 360 7.57 -1.12 23.81
CA VAL A 360 7.37 0.09 24.59
C VAL A 360 6.37 0.98 23.86
N GLU A 361 5.38 1.47 24.55
CA GLU A 361 4.37 2.37 24.00
C GLU A 361 4.80 3.83 24.15
N ARG A 362 4.56 4.63 23.11
CA ARG A 362 4.80 6.07 23.10
C ARG A 362 3.65 6.79 22.38
N PRO A 363 3.29 8.00 22.81
CA PRO A 363 2.35 8.80 22.06
C PRO A 363 2.99 9.31 20.79
N VAL A 364 2.26 9.16 19.69
CA VAL A 364 2.67 9.65 18.37
C VAL A 364 1.59 10.57 17.82
N TRP A 365 2.00 11.75 17.36
CA TRP A 365 1.19 12.69 16.59
C TRP A 365 1.67 12.67 15.15
N LYS A 366 0.74 12.56 14.22
CA LYS A 366 1.01 12.71 12.79
C LYS A 366 0.12 13.83 12.26
N THR A 367 0.69 14.71 11.47
CA THR A 367 -0.03 15.83 10.84
C THR A 367 0.40 15.95 9.39
N VAL A 368 -0.53 16.26 8.51
CA VAL A 368 -0.24 16.72 7.14
C VAL A 368 -0.96 18.03 6.89
N LEU A 369 -0.25 18.96 6.27
CA LEU A 369 -0.79 20.19 5.70
C LEU A 369 -0.56 20.13 4.20
N ALA A 370 -1.60 20.36 3.42
CA ALA A 370 -1.55 20.25 1.96
C ALA A 370 -2.21 21.45 1.28
N VAL A 371 -1.71 21.78 0.10
CA VAL A 371 -2.30 22.74 -0.81
C VAL A 371 -2.32 22.19 -2.22
N ASP A 372 -3.47 22.22 -2.87
CA ASP A 372 -3.63 21.86 -4.27
C ASP A 372 -4.14 23.06 -5.05
N ARG A 373 -3.49 23.33 -6.17
CA ARG A 373 -3.87 24.46 -7.03
C ARG A 373 -3.83 24.06 -8.50
N PRO A 374 -4.98 24.05 -9.20
CA PRO A 374 -4.98 24.01 -10.65
C PRO A 374 -4.43 25.33 -11.22
N THR A 375 -3.48 25.27 -12.12
CA THR A 375 -2.79 26.44 -12.67
C THR A 375 -2.61 26.29 -14.19
N TYR A 376 -3.02 27.28 -14.95
CA TYR A 376 -2.84 27.30 -16.41
C TYR A 376 -1.41 27.75 -16.75
N ILE A 377 -0.56 26.81 -17.15
CA ILE A 377 0.85 27.06 -17.50
C ILE A 377 1.08 26.94 -18.99
N VAL A 378 0.50 25.89 -19.64
CA VAL A 378 0.67 25.64 -21.06
C VAL A 378 -0.52 26.22 -21.82
N PRO A 379 -0.31 27.23 -22.71
CA PRO A 379 -1.38 27.84 -23.48
C PRO A 379 -2.17 26.82 -24.31
N GLY A 380 -3.50 26.91 -24.26
CA GLY A 380 -4.39 26.01 -25.01
C GLY A 380 -4.50 24.59 -24.50
N GLN A 381 -3.95 24.29 -23.32
CA GLN A 381 -4.06 23.00 -22.65
C GLN A 381 -4.87 23.13 -21.36
N ASP A 382 -5.26 21.98 -20.79
CA ASP A 382 -5.88 21.93 -19.47
C ASP A 382 -4.95 22.46 -18.36
N SER A 383 -5.52 22.86 -17.24
CA SER A 383 -4.73 23.31 -16.10
C SER A 383 -3.82 22.20 -15.56
N MET A 384 -2.59 22.57 -15.23
CA MET A 384 -1.69 21.73 -14.45
C MET A 384 -2.18 21.70 -12.99
N THR A 385 -2.26 20.50 -12.40
CA THR A 385 -2.44 20.36 -10.96
C THR A 385 -1.08 20.44 -10.27
N ILE A 386 -0.96 21.39 -9.33
CA ILE A 386 0.21 21.54 -8.47
C ILE A 386 -0.25 21.21 -7.06
N GLY A 387 0.35 20.20 -6.44
CA GLY A 387 0.07 19.83 -5.06
C GLY A 387 1.35 19.81 -4.23
N PHE A 388 1.27 20.38 -3.04
CA PHE A 388 2.35 20.35 -2.06
C PHE A 388 1.80 19.85 -0.73
N GLN A 389 2.57 18.98 -0.05
CA GLN A 389 2.23 18.48 1.28
C GLN A 389 3.44 18.56 2.20
N PHE A 390 3.19 18.94 3.44
CA PHE A 390 4.12 18.89 4.54
C PHE A 390 3.61 17.90 5.60
N PHE A 391 4.39 16.90 5.90
CA PHE A 391 4.11 15.90 6.92
C PHE A 391 4.99 16.11 8.13
N GLU A 392 4.42 16.04 9.31
CA GLU A 392 5.12 16.00 10.58
C GLU A 392 4.72 14.75 11.36
N THR A 393 5.71 14.06 11.92
CA THR A 393 5.51 13.00 12.91
C THR A 393 6.27 13.37 14.17
N PHE A 394 5.56 13.52 15.27
CA PHE A 394 6.14 13.79 16.59
C PHE A 394 5.96 12.58 17.51
N THR A 395 7.06 12.09 18.11
CA THR A 395 7.07 10.98 19.06
C THR A 395 7.41 11.51 20.45
N GLY A 396 6.45 11.37 21.37
CA GLY A 396 6.61 11.87 22.74
C GLY A 396 7.40 10.91 23.64
N GLY A 397 7.89 11.42 24.75
CA GLY A 397 8.60 10.68 25.79
C GLY A 397 10.05 10.33 25.44
N SER A 398 10.66 9.44 26.26
CA SER A 398 12.06 9.02 26.05
C SER A 398 12.18 8.06 24.87
N ARG A 399 13.12 8.35 23.99
CA ARG A 399 13.38 7.60 22.75
C ARG A 399 14.68 6.80 22.79
N SER A 400 15.41 6.83 23.92
CA SER A 400 16.68 6.12 24.06
C SER A 400 16.52 4.64 23.74
N ALA A 401 17.29 4.13 22.81
CA ALA A 401 17.28 2.76 22.32
C ALA A 401 15.93 2.28 21.75
N LEU A 402 15.10 3.19 21.23
CA LEU A 402 13.88 2.84 20.52
C LEU A 402 14.15 2.72 19.02
N THR A 403 13.54 1.71 18.42
CA THR A 403 13.45 1.53 16.98
C THR A 403 11.99 1.34 16.56
N ASP A 404 11.69 1.76 15.35
CA ASP A 404 10.40 1.46 14.71
C ASP A 404 10.32 -0.01 14.26
N THR A 405 9.23 -0.37 13.60
CA THR A 405 8.98 -1.72 13.08
C THR A 405 9.97 -2.16 12.00
N PHE A 406 10.63 -1.21 11.33
CA PHE A 406 11.65 -1.47 10.30
C PHE A 406 13.09 -1.43 10.84
N GLY A 407 13.26 -1.23 12.15
CA GLY A 407 14.56 -1.17 12.80
C GLY A 407 15.25 0.20 12.73
N SER A 408 14.57 1.24 12.23
CA SER A 408 15.09 2.61 12.20
C SER A 408 15.05 3.24 13.59
N THR A 409 16.03 4.08 13.90
CA THR A 409 16.01 4.89 15.12
C THR A 409 14.82 5.86 15.10
N VAL A 410 14.19 6.04 16.24
CA VAL A 410 13.03 6.91 16.39
C VAL A 410 13.47 8.34 16.69
N ASP A 411 13.19 9.26 15.78
CA ASP A 411 13.39 10.68 16.00
C ASP A 411 12.23 11.30 16.78
N GLN A 412 12.46 12.44 17.44
CA GLN A 412 11.39 13.15 18.15
C GLN A 412 10.42 13.76 17.17
N THR A 413 10.98 14.40 16.15
CA THR A 413 10.23 15.03 15.10
C THR A 413 10.85 14.59 13.77
N ALA A 414 10.02 14.09 12.87
CA ALA A 414 10.40 13.77 11.51
C ALA A 414 9.50 14.56 10.57
N HIS A 415 10.11 15.19 9.58
CA HIS A 415 9.39 15.96 8.57
C HIS A 415 9.60 15.35 7.19
N VAL A 416 8.54 15.37 6.39
CA VAL A 416 8.58 14.96 4.99
C VAL A 416 7.82 15.98 4.15
N PHE A 417 8.39 16.34 3.02
CA PHE A 417 7.80 17.23 2.03
C PHE A 417 7.50 16.43 0.76
N THR A 418 6.33 16.64 0.18
CA THR A 418 6.01 16.08 -1.15
C THR A 418 5.55 17.18 -2.08
N LEU A 419 5.95 17.06 -3.33
CA LEU A 419 5.44 17.88 -4.43
C LEU A 419 4.95 16.93 -5.52
N PHE A 420 3.77 17.19 -6.04
CA PHE A 420 3.29 16.52 -7.24
C PHE A 420 2.81 17.53 -8.28
N LEU A 421 3.15 17.24 -9.51
CA LEU A 421 2.76 18.01 -10.68
C LEU A 421 2.11 17.06 -11.67
N GLN A 422 0.97 17.46 -12.22
CA GLN A 422 0.30 16.73 -13.27
C GLN A 422 -0.17 17.70 -14.35
N GLN A 423 0.41 17.63 -15.54
CA GLN A 423 0.05 18.45 -16.68
C GLN A 423 -0.64 17.61 -17.74
N PRO A 424 -1.98 17.69 -17.88
CA PRO A 424 -2.67 17.13 -19.02
C PRO A 424 -2.37 17.92 -20.30
N LEU A 425 -2.22 17.19 -21.40
CA LEU A 425 -1.94 17.72 -22.72
C LEU A 425 -2.84 17.02 -23.76
N PHE A 426 -3.12 17.69 -24.88
CA PHE A 426 -3.85 17.14 -26.00
C PHE A 426 -5.21 16.52 -25.61
N GLU A 427 -6.06 17.32 -24.96
CA GLU A 427 -7.37 16.87 -24.48
C GLU A 427 -7.25 15.68 -23.48
N LYS A 428 -6.26 15.73 -22.61
CA LYS A 428 -5.92 14.71 -21.59
C LYS A 428 -5.41 13.37 -22.15
N ARG A 429 -5.07 13.31 -23.44
CA ARG A 429 -4.49 12.09 -24.02
C ARG A 429 -3.10 11.79 -23.50
N ILE A 430 -2.34 12.82 -23.16
CA ILE A 430 -1.02 12.69 -22.52
C ILE A 430 -1.06 13.44 -21.20
N SER A 431 -0.57 12.85 -20.13
CA SER A 431 -0.30 13.52 -18.86
C SER A 431 1.18 13.40 -18.55
N LEU A 432 1.84 14.54 -18.35
CA LEU A 432 3.18 14.57 -17.76
C LEU A 432 3.01 14.64 -16.25
N GLU A 433 3.78 13.83 -15.53
CA GLU A 433 3.65 13.68 -14.09
C GLU A 433 5.01 13.76 -13.41
N LEU A 434 5.04 14.38 -12.25
CA LEU A 434 6.21 14.39 -11.39
C LEU A 434 5.74 14.27 -9.95
N PHE A 435 6.21 13.25 -9.25
CA PHE A 435 6.13 13.16 -7.81
C PHE A 435 7.53 13.27 -7.21
N THR A 436 7.65 14.03 -6.12
CA THR A 436 8.88 14.09 -5.33
C THR A 436 8.54 14.00 -3.86
N LEU A 437 9.39 13.32 -3.12
CA LEU A 437 9.35 13.23 -1.67
C LEU A 437 10.75 13.48 -1.14
N PHE A 438 10.86 14.37 -0.13
CA PHE A 438 12.10 14.68 0.57
C PHE A 438 11.85 14.61 2.07
N ASP A 439 12.77 14.03 2.82
CA ASP A 439 12.77 14.12 4.27
C ASP A 439 13.89 15.04 4.78
N THR A 440 13.84 15.36 6.06
CA THR A 440 14.85 16.22 6.69
C THR A 440 16.17 15.51 6.97
N ASP A 441 16.29 14.25 6.64
CA ASP A 441 17.48 13.41 6.78
C ASP A 441 18.21 13.16 5.46
N ASP A 442 17.98 14.03 4.46
CA ASP A 442 18.53 14.00 3.09
C ASP A 442 18.04 12.82 2.22
N ALA A 443 17.03 12.06 2.66
CA ALA A 443 16.47 11.03 1.82
C ALA A 443 15.43 11.60 0.85
N HIS A 444 15.42 11.07 -0.35
CA HIS A 444 14.47 11.49 -1.38
C HIS A 444 13.94 10.31 -2.22
N TRP A 445 12.79 10.53 -2.80
CA TRP A 445 12.19 9.72 -3.85
C TRP A 445 11.65 10.65 -4.93
N ILE A 446 12.10 10.45 -6.17
CA ILE A 446 11.69 11.23 -7.33
C ILE A 446 11.10 10.29 -8.36
N GLN A 447 9.87 10.58 -8.82
CA GLN A 447 9.16 9.77 -9.80
C GLN A 447 8.61 10.64 -10.94
N PRO A 448 9.37 10.92 -12.00
CA PRO A 448 8.84 11.45 -13.25
C PRO A 448 8.09 10.38 -14.03
N GLY A 449 7.02 10.78 -14.71
CA GLY A 449 6.20 9.86 -15.47
C GLY A 449 5.48 10.50 -16.65
N ILE A 450 5.08 9.65 -17.59
CA ILE A 450 4.23 9.99 -18.71
C ILE A 450 3.11 8.96 -18.77
N ARG A 451 1.88 9.43 -18.80
CA ARG A 451 0.71 8.64 -19.11
C ARG A 451 0.23 8.97 -20.51
N TRP A 452 -0.07 7.96 -21.30
CA TRP A 452 -0.65 8.10 -22.61
C TRP A 452 -1.91 7.24 -22.76
N GLU A 453 -3.05 7.89 -22.96
CA GLU A 453 -4.33 7.23 -23.28
C GLU A 453 -4.37 6.97 -24.80
N ILE A 454 -4.21 5.70 -25.18
CA ILE A 454 -4.21 5.25 -26.56
C ILE A 454 -5.63 4.78 -26.92
N GLY A 455 -6.45 5.70 -27.43
CA GLY A 455 -7.88 5.42 -27.64
C GLY A 455 -8.66 5.39 -26.32
N ASN A 456 -9.76 4.66 -26.27
CA ASN A 456 -10.69 4.71 -25.14
C ASN A 456 -10.35 3.68 -24.05
N ASN A 457 -9.65 2.60 -24.38
CA ASN A 457 -9.51 1.44 -23.51
C ASN A 457 -8.06 1.01 -23.26
N VAL A 458 -7.09 1.65 -23.91
CA VAL A 458 -5.67 1.31 -23.77
C VAL A 458 -4.89 2.47 -23.20
N ARG A 459 -4.15 2.21 -22.15
CA ARG A 459 -3.27 3.18 -21.50
C ARG A 459 -1.86 2.64 -21.39
N LEU A 460 -0.89 3.49 -21.71
CA LEU A 460 0.53 3.28 -21.46
C LEU A 460 1.01 4.24 -20.39
N ASP A 461 1.57 3.71 -19.31
CA ASP A 461 2.27 4.48 -18.28
C ASP A 461 3.77 4.17 -18.37
N LEU A 462 4.59 5.21 -18.48
CA LEU A 462 6.05 5.15 -18.39
C LEU A 462 6.49 6.03 -17.24
N TYR A 463 7.24 5.49 -16.28
CA TYR A 463 7.76 6.26 -15.15
C TYR A 463 9.08 5.69 -14.65
N TYR A 464 9.83 6.52 -13.97
CA TYR A 464 11.10 6.14 -13.37
C TYR A 464 11.08 6.41 -11.87
N ASN A 465 11.59 5.47 -11.09
CA ASN A 465 11.82 5.68 -9.67
C ASN A 465 13.30 5.89 -9.42
N GLU A 466 13.60 6.96 -8.70
CA GLU A 466 14.92 7.26 -8.18
C GLU A 466 14.82 7.48 -6.67
N PHE A 467 15.61 6.72 -5.92
CA PHE A 467 15.74 6.79 -4.46
C PHE A 467 17.17 7.16 -4.10
N GLY A 468 17.36 8.20 -3.29
CA GLY A 468 18.69 8.65 -2.96
C GLY A 468 18.79 9.32 -1.59
N GLY A 469 20.00 9.76 -1.23
CA GLY A 469 20.31 10.32 0.08
C GLY A 469 20.29 9.25 1.19
N ALA A 470 20.67 9.58 2.37
CA ALA A 470 20.56 8.78 3.61
C ALA A 470 20.66 7.22 3.47
N GLU A 471 21.46 6.72 2.53
CA GLU A 471 21.55 5.29 2.14
C GLU A 471 21.91 4.35 3.31
N LYS A 472 22.57 4.89 4.34
CA LYS A 472 23.02 4.14 5.51
C LYS A 472 21.96 4.06 6.63
N ARG A 473 20.81 4.71 6.47
CA ARG A 473 19.74 4.72 7.47
C ARG A 473 18.62 3.75 7.08
N PRO A 474 18.50 2.56 7.70
CA PRO A 474 17.43 1.60 7.40
C PRO A 474 16.05 2.24 7.55
N GLY A 475 15.11 1.87 6.65
CA GLY A 475 13.73 2.34 6.68
C GLY A 475 13.50 3.77 6.17
N ARG A 476 14.55 4.50 5.79
CA ARG A 476 14.42 5.79 5.08
C ARG A 476 14.38 5.56 3.57
N PHE A 477 13.77 6.46 2.82
CA PHE A 477 13.62 6.30 1.37
C PHE A 477 14.96 6.14 0.65
N GLY A 478 16.00 6.84 1.06
CA GLY A 478 17.34 6.68 0.49
C GLY A 478 17.95 5.30 0.68
N SER A 479 17.49 4.50 1.66
CA SER A 479 17.94 3.11 1.81
C SER A 479 17.39 2.18 0.72
N PHE A 480 16.45 2.66 -0.11
CA PHE A 480 15.85 1.90 -1.20
C PHE A 480 16.52 2.17 -2.57
N PHE A 481 17.69 2.84 -2.60
CA PHE A 481 18.47 3.13 -3.81
C PHE A 481 18.67 1.92 -4.75
N TRP A 482 18.58 0.71 -4.23
CA TRP A 482 18.63 -0.53 -5.00
C TRP A 482 17.34 -0.82 -5.78
N ALA A 483 16.27 -0.09 -5.53
CA ALA A 483 14.97 -0.24 -6.18
C ALA A 483 14.76 0.77 -7.32
N ASP A 484 15.79 1.53 -7.68
CA ASP A 484 15.77 2.39 -8.86
C ASP A 484 15.39 1.58 -10.10
N GLY A 485 14.46 2.11 -10.88
CA GLY A 485 14.01 1.40 -12.06
C GLY A 485 13.06 2.18 -12.95
N ALA A 486 13.09 1.80 -14.21
CA ALA A 486 12.19 2.32 -15.23
C ALA A 486 10.99 1.37 -15.38
N PHE A 487 9.79 1.90 -15.25
CA PHE A 487 8.56 1.14 -15.39
C PHE A 487 7.90 1.42 -16.73
N ALA A 488 7.46 0.34 -17.37
CA ALA A 488 6.52 0.42 -18.48
C ALA A 488 5.31 -0.45 -18.16
N ARG A 489 4.12 0.13 -18.26
CA ARG A 489 2.87 -0.51 -17.89
C ARG A 489 1.81 -0.25 -18.94
N VAL A 490 1.27 -1.33 -19.52
CA VAL A 490 0.15 -1.27 -20.45
C VAL A 490 -1.11 -1.75 -19.72
N THR A 491 -2.18 -0.99 -19.80
CA THR A 491 -3.49 -1.30 -19.21
C THR A 491 -4.54 -1.34 -20.30
N PHE A 492 -5.34 -2.40 -20.29
CA PHE A 492 -6.52 -2.60 -21.16
C PHE A 492 -7.77 -2.60 -20.28
N GLY A 493 -8.61 -1.58 -20.40
CA GLY A 493 -9.89 -1.47 -19.71
C GLY A 493 -11.05 -2.05 -20.52
N PHE A 494 -12.10 -2.55 -19.86
CA PHE A 494 -13.34 -3.06 -20.47
C PHE A 494 -14.54 -2.94 -19.53
#